data_6dff00e9a9015612e70fd02740bce1ee
#
_entry.id   6dff00e9a9015612e70fd02740bce1ee
#
_cell.length_a   1.000
_cell.length_b   1.000
_cell.length_c   1.000
_cell.angle_alpha   90.00
_cell.angle_beta   90.00
_cell.angle_gamma   90.00
#
_symmetry.space_group_name_H-M   'P 1'
#
loop_
_entity.id
_entity.type
_entity.pdbx_description
1 polymer ?
#
loop_
_entity_poly.entity_id
_entity_poly.type
_entity_poly.pdbx_seq_one_letter_code
_entity_poly.pdbx_strand_id
1 'polypeptide(L)'
;MEVALLWWAGCPSHPVVREQLGALGVAFVEREIVDEDDAARERFPGSPTVRVDGEDLFPSDEPPSLTCRIYRLADGRFSPTPDPDELRAALSRAGWSPVST
;
A
#
# COMPACT_ATOMS: atom_id res chain seq x y z
N MET A 1 7.80 -13.72 -4.69
CA MET A 1 7.48 -12.37 -4.18
C MET A 1 5.97 -12.27 -3.95
N GLU A 2 5.55 -11.93 -2.75
CA GLU A 2 4.14 -11.70 -2.46
C GLU A 2 3.88 -10.21 -2.29
N VAL A 3 2.96 -9.67 -3.10
CA VAL A 3 2.49 -8.29 -2.96
C VAL A 3 1.15 -8.35 -2.25
N ALA A 4 0.99 -7.55 -1.21
CA ALA A 4 -0.24 -7.48 -0.42
C ALA A 4 -0.74 -6.05 -0.31
N LEU A 5 -2.04 -5.87 -0.51
CA LEU A 5 -2.74 -4.62 -0.24
C LEU A 5 -3.48 -4.78 1.09
N LEU A 6 -3.07 -4.01 2.09
CA LEU A 6 -3.74 -3.97 3.39
C LEU A 6 -4.65 -2.75 3.42
N TRP A 7 -5.90 -2.94 3.85
CA TRP A 7 -6.88 -1.86 3.78
C TRP A 7 -7.89 -1.94 4.91
N TRP A 8 -8.46 -0.78 5.24
CA TRP A 8 -9.52 -0.64 6.22
C TRP A 8 -10.77 -0.07 5.53
N ALA A 9 -11.92 -0.69 5.78
CA ALA A 9 -13.18 -0.34 5.11
C ALA A 9 -13.64 1.10 5.40
N GLY A 10 -13.22 1.67 6.51
CA GLY A 10 -13.56 3.05 6.88
C GLY A 10 -12.81 4.11 6.07
N CYS A 11 -11.81 3.72 5.29
CA CYS A 11 -11.06 4.66 4.45
C CYS A 11 -11.38 4.40 2.98
N PRO A 12 -11.86 5.41 2.23
CA PRO A 12 -12.31 5.21 0.86
C PRO A 12 -11.20 5.17 -0.19
N SER A 13 -9.93 5.25 0.22
CA SER A 13 -8.81 5.38 -0.72
C SER A 13 -8.30 4.08 -1.30
N HIS A 14 -8.56 2.94 -0.65
CA HIS A 14 -7.98 1.66 -1.07
C HIS A 14 -8.42 1.20 -2.47
N PRO A 15 -9.62 1.49 -2.98
CA PRO A 15 -9.97 1.09 -4.34
C PRO A 15 -9.07 1.70 -5.41
N VAL A 16 -8.56 2.91 -5.17
CA VAL A 16 -7.64 3.57 -6.09
C VAL A 16 -6.33 2.79 -6.19
N VAL A 17 -5.79 2.35 -5.07
CA VAL A 17 -4.54 1.55 -5.07
C VAL A 17 -4.78 0.18 -5.70
N ARG A 18 -5.94 -0.42 -5.46
CA ARG A 18 -6.32 -1.68 -6.13
C ARG A 18 -6.27 -1.51 -7.64
N GLU A 19 -6.83 -0.43 -8.17
CA GLU A 19 -6.77 -0.13 -9.59
C GLU A 19 -5.36 0.13 -10.08
N GLN A 20 -4.55 0.84 -9.30
CA GLN A 20 -3.15 1.10 -9.66
C GLN A 20 -2.36 -0.20 -9.82
N LEU A 21 -2.51 -1.11 -8.87
CA LEU A 21 -1.84 -2.42 -8.93
C LEU A 21 -2.33 -3.24 -10.13
N GLY A 22 -3.64 -3.21 -10.37
CA GLY A 22 -4.23 -3.90 -11.52
C GLY A 22 -3.73 -3.35 -12.85
N ALA A 23 -3.62 -2.03 -12.95
CA ALA A 23 -3.14 -1.37 -14.18
C ALA A 23 -1.67 -1.70 -14.47
N LEU A 24 -0.87 -1.95 -13.43
CA LEU A 24 0.52 -2.36 -13.58
C LEU A 24 0.68 -3.86 -13.91
N GLY A 25 -0.40 -4.62 -13.80
CA GLY A 25 -0.34 -6.07 -14.01
C GLY A 25 0.25 -6.84 -12.83
N VAL A 26 0.27 -6.23 -11.64
CA VAL A 26 0.80 -6.85 -10.43
C VAL A 26 -0.21 -7.85 -9.89
N ALA A 27 0.24 -9.09 -9.67
CA ALA A 27 -0.55 -10.05 -8.91
C ALA A 27 -0.41 -9.74 -7.42
N PHE A 28 -1.52 -9.58 -6.72
CA PHE A 28 -1.50 -9.22 -5.31
C PHE A 28 -2.63 -9.90 -4.55
N VAL A 29 -2.44 -10.04 -3.23
CA VAL A 29 -3.47 -10.48 -2.30
C VAL A 29 -3.97 -9.28 -1.51
N GLU A 30 -5.18 -9.38 -0.98
CA GLU A 30 -5.77 -8.33 -0.18
C GLU A 30 -5.96 -8.81 1.26
N ARG A 31 -5.73 -7.91 2.21
CA ARG A 31 -5.92 -8.18 3.63
C ARG A 31 -6.70 -7.04 4.24
N GLU A 32 -7.94 -7.30 4.66
CA GLU A 32 -8.73 -6.31 5.38
C GLU A 32 -8.29 -6.23 6.84
N ILE A 33 -8.06 -5.03 7.34
CA ILE A 33 -7.78 -4.75 8.74
C ILE A 33 -9.09 -4.35 9.39
N VAL A 34 -9.58 -5.16 10.31
CA VAL A 34 -10.98 -5.05 10.77
C VAL A 34 -11.16 -4.28 12.08
N ASP A 35 -10.14 -4.25 12.94
CA ASP A 35 -10.21 -3.54 14.23
C ASP A 35 -8.82 -3.08 14.68
N GLU A 36 -8.77 -2.37 15.81
CA GLU A 36 -7.51 -1.83 16.35
C GLU A 36 -6.54 -2.94 16.76
N ASP A 37 -7.03 -4.07 17.28
CA ASP A 37 -6.18 -5.20 17.63
C ASP A 37 -5.53 -5.79 16.40
N ASP A 38 -6.27 -5.90 15.31
CA ASP A 38 -5.77 -6.38 14.03
C ASP A 38 -4.71 -5.42 13.48
N ALA A 39 -4.96 -4.11 13.57
CA ALA A 39 -4.01 -3.08 13.16
C ALA A 39 -2.70 -3.21 13.95
N ALA A 40 -2.78 -3.42 15.25
CA ALA A 40 -1.61 -3.59 16.10
C ALA A 40 -0.82 -4.85 15.73
N ARG A 41 -1.49 -5.97 15.52
CA ARG A 41 -0.84 -7.24 15.13
C ARG A 41 -0.10 -7.11 13.82
N GLU A 42 -0.71 -6.41 12.85
CA GLU A 42 -0.15 -6.24 11.51
C GLU A 42 0.78 -5.03 11.39
N ARG A 43 0.94 -4.27 12.46
CA ARG A 43 1.70 -3.00 12.44
C ARG A 43 1.20 -2.09 11.32
N PHE A 44 -0.10 -1.98 11.21
CA PHE A 44 -0.78 -1.29 10.11
C PHE A 44 -0.74 0.23 10.31
N PRO A 45 0.03 0.99 9.49
CA PRO A 45 0.17 2.44 9.69
C PRO A 45 -0.98 3.26 9.11
N GLY A 46 -1.95 2.60 8.48
CA GLY A 46 -3.09 3.26 7.86
C GLY A 46 -3.42 2.68 6.50
N SER A 47 -4.64 2.91 6.05
CA SER A 47 -5.15 2.41 4.78
C SER A 47 -4.97 3.46 3.67
N PRO A 48 -4.54 3.10 2.49
CA PRO A 48 -4.07 1.77 2.07
C PRO A 48 -2.57 1.57 2.33
N THR A 49 -2.15 0.34 2.57
CA THR A 49 -0.74 -0.01 2.71
C THR A 49 -0.40 -1.12 1.71
N VAL A 50 0.70 -0.98 1.00
CA VAL A 50 1.20 -2.01 0.08
C VAL A 50 2.49 -2.59 0.66
N ARG A 51 2.53 -3.92 0.79
CA ARG A 51 3.70 -4.65 1.28
C ARG A 51 4.20 -5.62 0.23
N VAL A 52 5.50 -5.80 0.19
CA VAL A 52 6.14 -6.85 -0.60
C VAL A 52 6.90 -7.74 0.37
N ASP A 53 6.53 -9.02 0.40
CA ASP A 53 7.11 -10.01 1.31
C ASP A 53 7.10 -9.53 2.77
N GLY A 54 5.99 -8.90 3.17
CA GLY A 54 5.77 -8.41 4.53
C GLY A 54 6.36 -7.04 4.85
N GLU A 55 7.07 -6.42 3.92
CA GLU A 55 7.67 -5.11 4.13
C GLU A 55 6.90 -4.01 3.41
N ASP A 56 6.67 -2.90 4.11
CA ASP A 56 5.98 -1.74 3.55
C ASP A 56 6.82 -1.12 2.42
N LEU A 57 6.21 -0.90 1.25
CA LEU A 57 6.89 -0.26 0.14
C LEU A 57 7.22 1.21 0.44
N PHE A 58 6.45 1.84 1.32
CA PHE A 58 6.63 3.24 1.71
C PHE A 58 6.75 3.28 3.25
N PRO A 59 7.94 2.98 3.81
CA PRO A 59 8.08 2.90 5.25
C PRO A 59 7.56 4.12 5.99
N SER A 60 6.86 3.90 7.09
CA SER A 60 6.21 4.95 7.87
C SER A 60 6.54 4.77 9.35
N ASP A 61 6.76 5.88 10.05
CA ASP A 61 6.98 5.90 11.49
C ASP A 61 5.67 6.06 12.27
N GLU A 62 4.53 6.12 11.58
CA GLU A 62 3.26 6.26 12.24
C GLU A 62 2.92 5.03 13.07
N PRO A 63 2.38 5.22 14.28
CA PRO A 63 1.98 4.06 15.10
C PRO A 63 0.82 3.32 14.44
N PRO A 64 0.70 2.00 14.69
CA PRO A 64 -0.40 1.22 14.14
C PRO A 64 -1.76 1.77 14.59
N SER A 65 -2.68 1.92 13.64
CA SER A 65 -4.01 2.45 13.93
C SER A 65 -4.97 2.19 12.76
N LEU A 66 -6.27 2.09 13.07
CA LEU A 66 -7.30 2.13 12.04
C LEU A 66 -7.50 3.55 11.60
N THR A 67 -6.84 3.94 10.53
CA THR A 67 -6.87 5.31 10.03
C THR A 67 -6.61 5.32 8.53
N CYS A 68 -6.87 6.47 7.90
CA CYS A 68 -6.43 6.71 6.53
C CYS A 68 -4.97 7.12 6.55
N ARG A 69 -4.20 6.51 5.66
CA ARG A 69 -2.79 6.83 5.50
C ARG A 69 -2.63 8.05 4.58
N ILE A 70 -1.60 8.83 4.84
CA ILE A 70 -1.24 9.97 3.99
C ILE A 70 0.15 9.70 3.43
N TYR A 71 0.25 9.77 2.10
CA TYR A 71 1.50 9.61 1.37
C TYR A 71 2.06 10.99 1.03
N ARG A 72 3.35 11.17 1.24
CA ARG A 72 4.03 12.36 0.77
C ARG A 72 4.61 12.08 -0.61
N LEU A 73 4.16 12.84 -1.60
CA LEU A 73 4.62 12.69 -2.98
C LEU A 73 5.98 13.35 -3.18
N ALA A 74 6.66 12.99 -4.28
CA ALA A 74 7.99 13.51 -4.60
C ALA A 74 8.03 15.04 -4.71
N ASP A 75 6.92 15.67 -5.12
CA ASP A 75 6.80 17.11 -5.22
C ASP A 75 6.45 17.80 -3.88
N GLY A 76 6.37 17.04 -2.79
CA GLY A 76 6.07 17.55 -1.44
C GLY A 76 4.59 17.60 -1.10
N ARG A 77 3.70 17.35 -2.05
CA ARG A 77 2.25 17.31 -1.76
C ARG A 77 1.90 16.07 -0.94
N PHE A 78 0.79 16.13 -0.23
CA PHE A 78 0.23 14.98 0.50
C PHE A 78 -0.94 14.41 -0.29
N SER A 79 -1.06 13.08 -0.27
CA SER A 79 -2.09 12.37 -1.02
C SER A 79 -2.59 11.17 -0.21
N PRO A 80 -3.87 10.80 -0.32
CA PRO A 80 -4.37 9.58 0.33
C PRO A 80 -3.87 8.30 -0.34
N THR A 81 -3.27 8.41 -1.51
CA THR A 81 -2.73 7.27 -2.27
C THR A 81 -1.35 7.62 -2.80
N PRO A 82 -0.48 6.61 -3.05
CA PRO A 82 0.81 6.88 -3.67
C PRO A 82 0.62 7.35 -5.11
N ASP A 83 1.60 8.10 -5.61
CA ASP A 83 1.67 8.41 -7.03
C ASP A 83 1.89 7.12 -7.83
N PRO A 84 1.19 6.91 -8.97
CA PRO A 84 1.36 5.68 -9.75
C PRO A 84 2.80 5.39 -10.18
N ASP A 85 3.55 6.42 -10.57
CA ASP A 85 4.94 6.24 -10.99
C ASP A 85 5.84 5.89 -9.79
N GLU A 86 5.58 6.49 -8.64
CA GLU A 86 6.31 6.18 -7.41
C GLU A 86 6.00 4.75 -6.93
N LEU A 87 4.75 4.31 -7.05
CA LEU A 87 4.34 2.95 -6.72
C LEU A 87 5.09 1.94 -7.61
N ARG A 88 5.12 2.20 -8.92
CA ARG A 88 5.84 1.35 -9.86
C ARG A 88 7.33 1.29 -9.54
N ALA A 89 7.93 2.44 -9.26
CA ALA A 89 9.35 2.51 -8.93
C ALA A 89 9.66 1.74 -7.63
N ALA A 90 8.80 1.87 -6.61
CA ALA A 90 8.98 1.16 -5.35
C ALA A 90 8.87 -0.36 -5.55
N LEU A 91 7.90 -0.80 -6.34
CA LEU A 91 7.76 -2.23 -6.68
C LEU A 91 9.00 -2.75 -7.40
N SER A 92 9.54 -1.98 -8.34
CA SER A 92 10.75 -2.36 -9.08
C SER A 92 11.95 -2.48 -8.15
N ARG A 93 12.11 -1.55 -7.21
CA ARG A 93 13.20 -1.62 -6.22
C ARG A 93 13.05 -2.84 -5.31
N ALA A 94 11.83 -3.28 -5.06
CA ALA A 94 11.55 -4.46 -4.25
C ALA A 94 11.73 -5.78 -5.03
N GLY A 95 12.02 -5.71 -6.32
CA GLY A 95 12.31 -6.89 -7.15
C GLY A 95 11.20 -7.25 -8.14
N TRP A 96 10.10 -6.50 -8.16
CA TRP A 96 9.04 -6.74 -9.14
C TRP A 96 9.46 -6.21 -10.52
N SER A 97 9.10 -6.92 -11.56
CA SER A 97 9.25 -6.43 -12.92
C SER A 97 8.00 -6.78 -13.73
N PRO A 98 7.60 -5.90 -14.68
CA PRO A 98 6.46 -6.22 -15.52
C PRO A 98 6.74 -7.46 -16.36
N VAL A 99 5.68 -8.24 -16.58
CA VAL A 99 5.77 -9.40 -17.45
C VAL A 99 5.97 -8.86 -18.87
N SER A 100 7.13 -9.18 -19.47
CA SER A 100 7.33 -8.87 -20.88
C SER A 100 6.88 -10.05 -21.72
N THR A 101 6.05 -9.74 -22.68
CA THR A 101 5.58 -10.72 -23.65
C THR A 101 6.36 -10.54 -24.94
#